data_1bab15743c643d1621a89adea5f7deb0
#
_entry.id   1bab15743c643d1621a89adea5f7deb0
#
_cell.length_a   1.000
_cell.length_b   1.000
_cell.length_c   1.000
_cell.angle_alpha   90.00
_cell.angle_beta   90.00
_cell.angle_gamma   90.00
#
_symmetry.space_group_name_H-M   'P 1'
#
loop_
_entity.id
_entity.type
_entity.pdbx_description
1 polymer ?
#
loop_
_entity_poly.entity_id
_entity_poly.type
_entity_poly.pdbx_seq_one_letter_code
_entity_poly.pdbx_strand_id
1 'polypeptide(L)'
;MSTRIPLPYSPKVLELFRNPKNAGPMKDATVSATAGSPACGDVITIYLKIDEEKQEIIKASFESYGCAANIAAASILTEVVRGKTIKQAWEITWKEISDELGGLPAIKYHCSILAVGALKRAIRAYYRMKGEKPEWLPEKLTKEELQAIEEEKLIERLYGKYSITGGEKNGGAGSKDTA
;
A
#
# COMPACT_ATOMS: atom_id res chain seq x y z
N MET A 1 34.92 19.07 -15.11
CA MET A 1 34.27 18.96 -13.77
C MET A 1 32.92 18.25 -13.98
N SER A 2 32.78 17.04 -13.47
CA SER A 2 31.49 16.33 -13.51
C SER A 2 30.55 16.99 -12.52
N THR A 3 29.61 17.79 -12.99
CA THR A 3 28.48 18.29 -12.19
C THR A 3 27.58 17.09 -11.91
N ARG A 4 27.86 16.38 -10.83
CA ARG A 4 26.92 15.39 -10.29
C ARG A 4 25.71 16.16 -9.83
N ILE A 5 24.62 16.07 -10.59
CA ILE A 5 23.30 16.53 -10.12
C ILE A 5 22.99 15.67 -8.89
N PRO A 6 22.84 16.26 -7.70
CA PRO A 6 22.49 15.48 -6.51
C PRO A 6 21.18 14.74 -6.78
N LEU A 7 21.14 13.44 -6.51
CA LEU A 7 19.85 12.73 -6.53
C LEU A 7 18.92 13.40 -5.53
N PRO A 8 17.64 13.64 -5.89
CA PRO A 8 16.69 14.35 -5.03
C PRO A 8 16.23 13.51 -3.82
N TYR A 9 16.87 12.39 -3.59
CA TYR A 9 16.51 11.42 -2.55
C TYR A 9 17.54 11.40 -1.42
N SER A 10 17.07 11.22 -0.19
CA SER A 10 17.91 10.98 0.98
C SER A 10 18.72 9.68 0.83
N PRO A 11 19.85 9.53 1.55
CA PRO A 11 20.57 8.25 1.62
C PRO A 11 19.68 7.10 2.07
N LYS A 12 18.71 7.36 2.96
CA LYS A 12 17.75 6.36 3.47
C LYS A 12 16.83 5.84 2.38
N VAL A 13 16.31 6.72 1.53
CA VAL A 13 15.49 6.31 0.36
C VAL A 13 16.29 5.42 -0.56
N LEU A 14 17.54 5.78 -0.87
CA LEU A 14 18.40 4.99 -1.76
C LEU A 14 18.77 3.65 -1.16
N GLU A 15 19.02 3.59 0.15
CA GLU A 15 19.28 2.34 0.87
C GLU A 15 18.08 1.39 0.77
N LEU A 16 16.88 1.86 1.12
CA LEU A 16 15.67 1.05 1.11
C LEU A 16 15.18 0.70 -0.31
N PHE A 17 15.54 1.48 -1.30
CA PHE A 17 15.33 1.12 -2.69
C PHE A 17 16.23 -0.05 -3.14
N ARG A 18 17.50 -0.03 -2.75
CA ARG A 18 18.46 -1.09 -3.11
C ARG A 18 18.26 -2.37 -2.32
N ASN A 19 17.94 -2.24 -1.04
CA ASN A 19 17.74 -3.35 -0.11
C ASN A 19 16.43 -3.15 0.66
N PRO A 20 15.27 -3.33 0.02
CA PRO A 20 13.99 -3.12 0.67
C PRO A 20 13.78 -4.15 1.79
N LYS A 21 13.26 -3.67 2.92
CA LYS A 21 12.86 -4.52 4.05
C LYS A 21 11.46 -5.06 3.79
N ASN A 22 11.25 -6.33 4.13
CA ASN A 22 9.93 -6.97 4.06
C ASN A 22 9.28 -6.96 2.66
N ALA A 23 10.07 -6.92 1.59
CA ALA A 23 9.56 -7.01 0.22
C ALA A 23 9.10 -8.43 -0.11
N GLY A 24 7.98 -8.54 -0.78
CA GLY A 24 7.39 -9.78 -1.27
C GLY A 24 6.01 -10.09 -0.70
N PRO A 25 5.26 -10.98 -1.36
CA PRO A 25 3.94 -11.40 -0.92
C PRO A 25 4.02 -12.20 0.38
N MET A 26 2.98 -12.12 1.20
CA MET A 26 2.84 -12.91 2.43
C MET A 26 1.66 -13.88 2.27
N LYS A 27 1.97 -15.17 2.08
CA LYS A 27 0.95 -16.21 1.85
C LYS A 27 0.02 -16.43 3.03
N ASP A 28 0.50 -16.21 4.24
CA ASP A 28 -0.24 -16.36 5.50
C ASP A 28 -0.72 -15.03 6.08
N ALA A 29 -0.82 -13.99 5.25
CA ALA A 29 -1.38 -12.72 5.65
C ALA A 29 -2.82 -12.86 6.15
N THR A 30 -3.15 -12.15 7.23
CA THR A 30 -4.54 -12.05 7.70
C THR A 30 -5.37 -11.20 6.73
N VAL A 31 -4.76 -10.15 6.19
CA VAL A 31 -5.41 -9.24 5.25
C VAL A 31 -4.36 -8.58 4.34
N SER A 32 -4.78 -8.20 3.17
CA SER A 32 -4.01 -7.37 2.25
C SER A 32 -4.89 -6.35 1.54
N ALA A 33 -4.29 -5.26 1.10
CA ALA A 33 -4.95 -4.28 0.25
C ALA A 33 -3.95 -3.60 -0.69
N THR A 34 -4.46 -3.21 -1.83
CA THR A 34 -3.69 -2.54 -2.89
C THR A 34 -4.15 -1.09 -3.03
N ALA A 35 -3.21 -0.20 -3.26
CA ALA A 35 -3.45 1.17 -3.68
C ALA A 35 -2.57 1.49 -4.89
N GLY A 36 -3.06 2.28 -5.81
CA GLY A 36 -2.35 2.63 -7.03
C GLY A 36 -2.43 4.12 -7.37
N SER A 37 -1.40 4.62 -8.04
CA SER A 37 -1.36 5.98 -8.58
C SER A 37 -1.16 5.94 -10.09
N PRO A 38 -2.15 6.34 -10.90
CA PRO A 38 -2.00 6.42 -12.34
C PRO A 38 -1.07 7.55 -12.77
N ALA A 39 -0.92 8.59 -11.96
CA ALA A 39 -0.11 9.75 -12.29
C ALA A 39 1.39 9.43 -12.45
N CYS A 40 1.89 8.43 -11.71
CA CYS A 40 3.28 7.97 -11.79
C CYS A 40 3.41 6.47 -12.07
N GLY A 41 2.30 5.75 -12.24
CA GLY A 41 2.29 4.29 -12.46
C GLY A 41 2.68 3.47 -11.23
N ASP A 42 2.67 4.08 -10.05
CA ASP A 42 3.02 3.41 -8.80
C ASP A 42 1.84 2.59 -8.26
N VAL A 43 2.12 1.38 -7.82
CA VAL A 43 1.16 0.48 -7.15
C VAL A 43 1.82 -0.12 -5.92
N ILE A 44 1.10 -0.15 -4.80
CA ILE A 44 1.55 -0.78 -3.56
C ILE A 44 0.48 -1.75 -3.08
N THR A 45 0.89 -2.98 -2.77
CA THR A 45 0.10 -3.93 -2.00
C THR A 45 0.73 -4.12 -0.64
N ILE A 46 -0.04 -3.91 0.43
CA ILE A 46 0.39 -4.15 1.81
C ILE A 46 -0.27 -5.42 2.33
N TYR A 47 0.53 -6.29 2.93
CA TYR A 47 0.11 -7.52 3.59
C TYR A 47 0.33 -7.39 5.08
N LEU A 48 -0.68 -7.74 5.88
CA LEU A 48 -0.61 -7.69 7.33
C LEU A 48 -0.93 -9.06 7.93
N LYS A 49 -0.10 -9.50 8.87
CA LYS A 49 -0.39 -10.59 9.77
C LYS A 49 -0.77 -10.01 11.12
N ILE A 50 -1.96 -10.30 11.59
CA ILE A 50 -2.55 -9.71 12.79
C ILE A 50 -2.74 -10.80 13.85
N ASP A 51 -2.28 -10.51 15.06
CA ASP A 51 -2.67 -11.23 16.27
C ASP A 51 -4.03 -10.71 16.70
N GLU A 52 -5.06 -11.54 16.53
CA GLU A 52 -6.44 -11.15 16.76
C GLU A 52 -6.77 -10.95 18.25
N GLU A 53 -6.10 -11.67 19.15
CA GLU A 53 -6.32 -11.54 20.58
C GLU A 53 -5.76 -10.22 21.12
N LYS A 54 -4.55 -9.86 20.65
CA LYS A 54 -3.88 -8.61 21.05
C LYS A 54 -4.24 -7.41 20.19
N GLN A 55 -4.93 -7.63 19.07
CA GLN A 55 -5.19 -6.60 18.04
C GLN A 55 -3.91 -5.90 17.59
N GLU A 56 -2.85 -6.69 17.36
CA GLU A 56 -1.50 -6.22 17.05
C GLU A 56 -1.02 -6.74 15.70
N ILE A 57 -0.30 -5.91 14.96
CA ILE A 57 0.35 -6.28 13.69
C ILE A 57 1.69 -6.94 14.03
N ILE A 58 1.73 -8.27 13.94
CA ILE A 58 2.94 -9.05 14.25
C ILE A 58 3.91 -9.13 13.07
N LYS A 59 3.40 -8.99 11.84
CA LYS A 59 4.21 -9.03 10.63
C LYS A 59 3.57 -8.20 9.54
N ALA A 60 4.39 -7.53 8.74
CA ALA A 60 3.95 -6.80 7.56
C ALA A 60 4.94 -7.02 6.41
N SER A 61 4.44 -7.08 5.18
CA SER A 61 5.23 -7.10 3.96
C SER A 61 4.53 -6.32 2.85
N PHE A 62 5.22 -6.14 1.74
CA PHE A 62 4.67 -5.40 0.62
C PHE A 62 5.15 -5.91 -0.72
N GLU A 63 4.36 -5.66 -1.74
CA GLU A 63 4.77 -5.66 -3.14
C GLU A 63 4.58 -4.26 -3.69
N SER A 64 5.48 -3.84 -4.56
CA SER A 64 5.41 -2.51 -5.17
C SER A 64 5.91 -2.55 -6.60
N TYR A 65 5.18 -1.85 -7.47
CA TYR A 65 5.61 -1.51 -8.82
C TYR A 65 5.64 0.01 -8.89
N GLY A 66 6.83 0.59 -9.06
CA GLY A 66 6.94 2.04 -9.08
C GLY A 66 8.35 2.58 -8.86
N CYS A 67 8.42 3.85 -8.50
CA CYS A 67 9.67 4.56 -8.34
C CYS A 67 10.40 4.21 -7.03
N ALA A 68 11.65 4.65 -6.90
CA ALA A 68 12.47 4.41 -5.72
C ALA A 68 11.80 4.92 -4.42
N ALA A 69 11.13 6.08 -4.47
CA ALA A 69 10.41 6.63 -3.33
C ALA A 69 9.22 5.75 -2.93
N ASN A 70 8.53 5.15 -3.91
CA ASN A 70 7.41 4.26 -3.66
C ASN A 70 7.84 2.99 -2.92
N ILE A 71 8.90 2.35 -3.40
CA ILE A 71 9.48 1.15 -2.78
C ILE A 71 10.00 1.46 -1.38
N ALA A 72 10.72 2.58 -1.21
CA ALA A 72 11.23 3.00 0.08
C ALA A 72 10.12 3.33 1.09
N ALA A 73 9.04 4.00 0.65
CA ALA A 73 7.89 4.32 1.50
C ALA A 73 7.16 3.07 1.97
N ALA A 74 6.91 2.11 1.08
CA ALA A 74 6.30 0.83 1.45
C ALA A 74 7.21 0.03 2.40
N SER A 75 8.52 -0.01 2.12
CA SER A 75 9.50 -0.70 2.95
C SER A 75 9.52 -0.15 4.39
N ILE A 76 9.68 1.17 4.56
CA ILE A 76 9.73 1.77 5.90
C ILE A 76 8.40 1.65 6.63
N LEU A 77 7.26 1.76 5.92
CA LEU A 77 5.95 1.56 6.51
C LEU A 77 5.81 0.18 7.15
N THR A 78 6.26 -0.88 6.49
CA THR A 78 6.19 -2.25 7.03
C THR A 78 7.05 -2.43 8.28
N GLU A 79 8.14 -1.69 8.41
CA GLU A 79 8.96 -1.66 9.64
C GLU A 79 8.24 -0.91 10.76
N VAL A 80 7.66 0.25 10.46
CA VAL A 80 7.00 1.13 11.43
C VAL A 80 5.75 0.49 12.03
N VAL A 81 4.95 -0.26 11.24
CA VAL A 81 3.69 -0.86 11.71
C VAL A 81 3.89 -2.11 12.53
N ARG A 82 5.00 -2.82 12.38
CA ARG A 82 5.26 -4.06 13.08
C ARG A 82 5.36 -3.84 14.59
N GLY A 83 4.61 -4.62 15.38
CA GLY A 83 4.53 -4.49 16.84
C GLY A 83 3.57 -3.39 17.31
N LYS A 84 2.91 -2.68 16.40
CA LYS A 84 1.86 -1.71 16.76
C LYS A 84 0.49 -2.39 16.84
N THR A 85 -0.37 -1.86 17.69
CA THR A 85 -1.79 -2.21 17.63
C THR A 85 -2.40 -1.70 16.33
N ILE A 86 -3.50 -2.31 15.90
CA ILE A 86 -4.20 -1.89 14.67
C ILE A 86 -4.61 -0.41 14.77
N LYS A 87 -5.06 0.03 15.96
CA LYS A 87 -5.40 1.43 16.21
C LYS A 87 -4.20 2.36 16.06
N GLN A 88 -3.05 2.01 16.64
CA GLN A 88 -1.82 2.79 16.48
C GLN A 88 -1.34 2.84 15.02
N ALA A 89 -1.48 1.74 14.30
CA ALA A 89 -1.15 1.70 12.87
C ALA A 89 -2.10 2.58 12.04
N TRP A 90 -3.37 2.65 12.41
CA TRP A 90 -4.34 3.56 11.78
C TRP A 90 -3.98 5.04 11.93
N GLU A 91 -3.38 5.43 13.04
CA GLU A 91 -2.99 6.80 13.35
C GLU A 91 -1.72 7.27 12.59
N ILE A 92 -0.99 6.35 11.94
CA ILE A 92 0.20 6.69 11.16
C ILE A 92 -0.17 7.63 10.01
N THR A 93 0.60 8.70 9.88
CA THR A 93 0.43 9.70 8.83
C THR A 93 1.48 9.54 7.72
N TRP A 94 1.14 10.00 6.53
CA TRP A 94 2.09 10.04 5.42
C TRP A 94 3.33 10.89 5.74
N LYS A 95 3.16 11.92 6.57
CA LYS A 95 4.25 12.80 6.98
C LYS A 95 5.27 12.06 7.85
N GLU A 96 4.82 11.24 8.80
CA GLU A 96 5.71 10.39 9.59
C GLU A 96 6.52 9.47 8.70
N ILE A 97 5.91 8.83 7.70
CA ILE A 97 6.62 7.97 6.75
C ILE A 97 7.63 8.75 5.93
N SER A 98 7.29 9.96 5.48
CA SER A 98 8.24 10.84 4.79
C SER A 98 9.40 11.27 5.69
N ASP A 99 9.13 11.60 6.95
CA ASP A 99 10.15 12.01 7.93
C ASP A 99 11.11 10.85 8.27
N GLU A 100 10.58 9.62 8.43
CA GLU A 100 11.38 8.39 8.62
C GLU A 100 12.34 8.10 7.45
N LEU A 101 11.98 8.54 6.25
CA LEU A 101 12.83 8.46 5.06
C LEU A 101 13.88 9.57 4.97
N GLY A 102 13.94 10.48 5.94
CA GLY A 102 14.78 11.68 5.88
C GLY A 102 14.24 12.77 4.98
N GLY A 103 12.94 12.74 4.71
CA GLY A 103 12.22 13.64 3.81
C GLY A 103 12.16 13.13 2.37
N LEU A 104 11.09 13.52 1.68
CA LEU A 104 10.90 13.28 0.24
C LEU A 104 10.79 14.63 -0.48
N PRO A 105 11.21 14.71 -1.77
CA PRO A 105 10.86 15.85 -2.60
C PRO A 105 9.34 16.03 -2.66
N ALA A 106 8.87 17.28 -2.71
CA ALA A 106 7.43 17.58 -2.69
C ALA A 106 6.65 16.82 -3.78
N ILE A 107 7.22 16.66 -4.96
CA ILE A 107 6.63 15.90 -6.07
C ILE A 107 6.50 14.39 -5.76
N LYS A 108 7.14 13.90 -4.70
CA LYS A 108 7.14 12.49 -4.28
C LYS A 108 6.37 12.23 -2.98
N TYR A 109 5.73 13.23 -2.39
CA TYR A 109 4.88 13.03 -1.20
C TYR A 109 3.75 12.03 -1.44
N HIS A 110 3.22 11.96 -2.66
CA HIS A 110 2.19 10.99 -3.03
C HIS A 110 2.62 9.54 -2.78
N CYS A 111 3.92 9.21 -2.84
CA CYS A 111 4.40 7.85 -2.56
C CYS A 111 4.15 7.44 -1.10
N SER A 112 4.38 8.34 -0.14
CA SER A 112 4.06 8.08 1.27
C SER A 112 2.56 8.13 1.55
N ILE A 113 1.82 9.00 0.88
CA ILE A 113 0.34 9.04 0.94
C ILE A 113 -0.24 7.72 0.44
N LEU A 114 0.26 7.21 -0.68
CA LEU A 114 -0.18 5.95 -1.28
C LEU A 114 0.10 4.75 -0.36
N ALA A 115 1.29 4.70 0.25
CA ALA A 115 1.65 3.63 1.19
C ALA A 115 0.72 3.62 2.41
N VAL A 116 0.46 4.78 3.02
CA VAL A 116 -0.48 4.91 4.16
C VAL A 116 -1.91 4.63 3.72
N GLY A 117 -2.31 5.03 2.53
CA GLY A 117 -3.62 4.71 1.96
C GLY A 117 -3.83 3.20 1.83
N ALA A 118 -2.84 2.47 1.33
CA ALA A 118 -2.88 1.00 1.25
C ALA A 118 -3.01 0.35 2.64
N LEU A 119 -2.26 0.85 3.64
CA LEU A 119 -2.37 0.39 5.04
C LEU A 119 -3.78 0.60 5.59
N LYS A 120 -4.34 1.78 5.44
CA LYS A 120 -5.69 2.10 5.94
C LYS A 120 -6.76 1.26 5.26
N ARG A 121 -6.62 1.01 3.97
CA ARG A 121 -7.50 0.08 3.23
C ARG A 121 -7.41 -1.35 3.77
N ALA A 122 -6.20 -1.83 4.07
CA ALA A 122 -6.01 -3.15 4.67
C ALA A 122 -6.68 -3.26 6.05
N ILE A 123 -6.54 -2.25 6.89
CA ILE A 123 -7.19 -2.20 8.21
C ILE A 123 -8.72 -2.19 8.07
N ARG A 124 -9.29 -1.41 7.14
CA ARG A 124 -10.74 -1.46 6.88
C ARG A 124 -11.21 -2.81 6.36
N ALA A 125 -10.44 -3.42 5.46
CA ALA A 125 -10.76 -4.74 4.93
C ALA A 125 -10.76 -5.80 6.04
N TYR A 126 -9.83 -5.71 6.98
CA TYR A 126 -9.77 -6.60 8.15
C TYR A 126 -11.05 -6.53 8.98
N TYR A 127 -11.47 -5.33 9.39
CA TYR A 127 -12.71 -5.17 10.18
C TYR A 127 -13.98 -5.50 9.40
N ARG A 128 -13.98 -5.24 8.10
CA ARG A 128 -15.08 -5.66 7.22
C ARG A 128 -15.22 -7.19 7.15
N MET A 129 -14.12 -7.91 7.04
CA MET A 129 -14.12 -9.38 7.05
C MET A 129 -14.64 -9.94 8.37
N LYS A 130 -14.34 -9.28 9.49
CA LYS A 130 -14.83 -9.67 10.83
C LYS A 130 -16.26 -9.25 11.09
N GLY A 131 -16.83 -8.38 10.29
CA GLY A 131 -18.15 -7.78 10.56
C GLY A 131 -18.13 -6.83 11.76
N GLU A 132 -16.97 -6.35 12.17
CA GLU A 132 -16.76 -5.46 13.32
C GLU A 132 -16.54 -4.02 12.86
N LYS A 133 -16.93 -3.08 13.70
CA LYS A 133 -16.73 -1.64 13.46
C LYS A 133 -16.32 -0.96 14.76
N PRO A 134 -15.02 -0.84 15.02
CA PRO A 134 -14.53 -0.14 16.21
C PRO A 134 -14.97 1.33 16.18
N GLU A 135 -15.26 1.91 17.33
CA GLU A 135 -15.68 3.32 17.48
C GLU A 135 -14.63 4.31 16.94
N TRP A 136 -13.34 3.95 17.06
CA TRP A 136 -12.25 4.80 16.59
C TRP A 136 -12.05 4.75 15.08
N LEU A 137 -12.68 3.79 14.37
CA LEU A 137 -12.57 3.68 12.92
C LEU A 137 -13.63 4.57 12.25
N PRO A 138 -13.23 5.68 11.58
CA PRO A 138 -14.21 6.60 11.01
C PRO A 138 -14.99 5.97 9.87
N GLU A 139 -16.27 6.32 9.74
CA GLU A 139 -17.10 5.88 8.62
C GLU A 139 -16.62 6.47 7.29
N LYS A 140 -16.26 7.75 7.33
CA LYS A 140 -15.76 8.45 6.15
C LYS A 140 -14.34 8.02 5.85
N LEU A 141 -14.04 7.93 4.56
CA LEU A 141 -12.68 7.66 4.08
C LEU A 141 -11.75 8.83 4.42
N THR A 142 -10.52 8.51 4.80
CA THR A 142 -9.49 9.52 4.99
C THR A 142 -9.02 10.10 3.66
N LYS A 143 -8.30 11.20 3.69
CA LYS A 143 -7.76 11.82 2.47
C LYS A 143 -6.86 10.87 1.69
N GLU A 144 -6.04 10.09 2.39
CA GLU A 144 -5.16 9.10 1.78
C GLU A 144 -5.94 7.98 1.09
N GLU A 145 -7.02 7.50 1.71
CA GLU A 145 -7.89 6.50 1.12
C GLU A 145 -8.66 7.04 -0.09
N LEU A 146 -9.17 8.27 -0.01
CA LEU A 146 -9.86 8.93 -1.12
C LEU A 146 -8.93 9.12 -2.31
N GLN A 147 -7.72 9.59 -2.08
CA GLN A 147 -6.74 9.75 -3.14
C GLN A 147 -6.43 8.43 -3.82
N ALA A 148 -6.23 7.35 -3.06
CA ALA A 148 -6.01 6.02 -3.62
C ALA A 148 -7.18 5.54 -4.51
N ILE A 149 -8.43 5.80 -4.10
CA ILE A 149 -9.63 5.43 -4.85
C ILE A 149 -9.82 6.30 -6.11
N GLU A 150 -9.57 7.60 -6.03
CA GLU A 150 -9.68 8.50 -7.17
C GLU A 150 -8.67 8.12 -8.26
N GLU A 151 -7.48 7.76 -7.86
CA GLU A 151 -6.43 7.30 -8.75
C GLU A 151 -6.80 5.97 -9.42
N GLU A 152 -7.37 5.01 -8.69
CA GLU A 152 -7.89 3.75 -9.25
C GLU A 152 -9.00 3.99 -10.29
N LYS A 153 -9.98 4.83 -9.98
CA LYS A 153 -11.08 5.17 -10.90
C LYS A 153 -10.57 5.84 -12.18
N LEU A 154 -9.52 6.63 -12.07
CA LEU A 154 -8.91 7.27 -13.23
C LEU A 154 -8.22 6.23 -14.13
N ILE A 155 -7.54 5.23 -13.53
CA ILE A 155 -6.96 4.10 -14.27
C ILE A 155 -8.05 3.34 -15.03
N GLU A 156 -9.14 2.98 -14.37
CA GLU A 156 -10.25 2.27 -15.00
C GLU A 156 -10.83 3.03 -16.20
N ARG A 157 -10.92 4.36 -16.11
CA ARG A 157 -11.39 5.21 -17.19
C ARG A 157 -10.42 5.28 -18.37
N LEU A 158 -9.11 5.35 -18.08
CA LEU A 158 -8.08 5.54 -19.11
C LEU A 158 -7.72 4.24 -19.83
N TYR A 159 -7.73 3.13 -19.14
CA TYR A 159 -7.21 1.87 -19.66
C TYR A 159 -8.27 0.77 -19.80
N GLY A 160 -9.55 1.09 -19.56
CA GLY A 160 -10.62 0.09 -19.55
C GLY A 160 -10.45 -0.92 -18.42
N LYS A 161 -11.19 -2.02 -18.46
CA LYS A 161 -11.21 -3.06 -17.41
C LYS A 161 -9.86 -3.77 -17.20
N TYR A 162 -8.81 -3.04 -16.93
CA TYR A 162 -7.59 -3.62 -16.36
C TYR A 162 -7.84 -3.77 -14.86
N SER A 163 -8.42 -4.92 -14.49
CA SER A 163 -8.65 -5.25 -13.10
C SER A 163 -7.31 -5.43 -12.39
N ILE A 164 -6.91 -4.45 -11.60
CA ILE A 164 -5.77 -4.54 -10.68
C ILE A 164 -6.14 -5.37 -9.43
N THR A 165 -7.40 -5.80 -9.34
CA THR A 165 -7.84 -6.76 -8.34
C THR A 165 -7.47 -8.15 -8.79
N GLY A 166 -6.35 -8.65 -8.30
CA GLY A 166 -5.93 -10.03 -8.50
C GLY A 166 -7.00 -11.00 -8.05
N GLY A 167 -7.46 -11.85 -8.96
CA GLY A 167 -8.07 -13.13 -8.67
C GLY A 167 -9.58 -13.21 -8.64
N GLU A 168 -10.27 -13.05 -9.76
CA GLU A 168 -11.48 -13.82 -10.01
C GLU A 168 -11.24 -14.78 -11.19
N LYS A 169 -11.38 -16.06 -10.85
CA LYS A 169 -11.28 -17.17 -11.77
C LYS A 169 -12.36 -17.05 -12.85
N ASN A 170 -11.97 -16.87 -14.08
CA ASN A 170 -12.86 -17.15 -15.20
C ASN A 170 -13.13 -18.65 -15.27
N GLY A 171 -14.25 -19.04 -14.71
CA GLY A 171 -14.84 -20.34 -14.91
C GLY A 171 -15.41 -20.46 -16.32
N GLY A 172 -15.04 -21.54 -16.97
CA GLY A 172 -15.30 -21.97 -18.30
C GLY A 172 -16.64 -21.63 -18.94
N ALA A 173 -16.54 -21.18 -20.17
CA ALA A 173 -17.61 -21.33 -21.14
C ALA A 173 -17.35 -22.63 -21.90
N GLY A 174 -18.16 -23.62 -21.60
CA GLY A 174 -18.18 -24.87 -22.33
C GLY A 174 -18.65 -24.68 -23.76
N SER A 175 -17.87 -25.19 -24.70
CA SER A 175 -18.28 -25.40 -26.07
C SER A 175 -19.45 -26.41 -26.09
N LYS A 176 -20.56 -26.04 -26.68
CA LYS A 176 -21.53 -26.99 -27.20
C LYS A 176 -21.37 -27.01 -28.70
N ASP A 177 -20.63 -27.99 -29.16
CA ASP A 177 -20.78 -28.48 -30.52
C ASP A 177 -22.05 -29.36 -30.54
N THR A 178 -22.92 -29.01 -31.45
CA THR A 178 -23.96 -29.89 -31.92
C THR A 178 -23.71 -30.21 -33.39
N ALA A 179 -23.75 -31.45 -33.65
CA ALA A 179 -23.71 -32.17 -34.90
C ALA A 179 -24.37 -31.51 -36.12
#